data_550c1a3fda8615da82d20210e9796654
#
_entry.id   550c1a3fda8615da82d20210e9796654
#
_cell.length_a   1.000
_cell.length_b   1.000
_cell.length_c   1.000
_cell.angle_alpha   90.00
_cell.angle_beta   90.00
_cell.angle_gamma   90.00
#
_symmetry.space_group_name_H-M   'P 1'
#
loop_
_entity.id
_entity.type
_entity.pdbx_description
1 polymer ?
#
loop_
_entity_poly.entity_id
_entity_poly.type
_entity_poly.pdbx_seq_one_letter_code
_entity_poly.pdbx_strand_id
1 'polypeptide(L)'
;HMDDNIGKLIDLIDELNISNNTIVVFVSDNGGCTMEGDFGGRYPGNNGPFRGSKATTYQGGLSVPFLINWKGRVQRGMVSDDQVMHCDVFATLLDAAGIPLPEMNGQNPMRGMSLLPHMKSGGKRPVPERSMIFELWGNIGLRKGDYKLWANVGREFTPDWKALVNKLKNSDLALFDLGKDPSESKDLREQLPEVYDVLKQELIDHFANVNAEYPPKASTPGK
;
A
#
# COMPACT_ATOMS: atom_id res chain seq x y z
N HIS A 1 -16.73 -2.91 21.01
CA HIS A 1 -17.86 -2.34 20.26
C HIS A 1 -17.75 -2.46 18.74
N MET A 2 -16.56 -2.21 18.14
CA MET A 2 -16.39 -2.40 16.69
C MET A 2 -16.50 -3.87 16.31
N ASP A 3 -15.76 -4.74 16.99
CA ASP A 3 -15.76 -6.19 16.80
C ASP A 3 -17.15 -6.79 16.99
N ASP A 4 -17.87 -6.41 18.07
CA ASP A 4 -19.26 -6.85 18.32
C ASP A 4 -20.20 -6.48 17.16
N ASN A 5 -20.04 -5.30 16.57
CA ASN A 5 -20.89 -4.86 15.46
C ASN A 5 -20.53 -5.56 14.15
N ILE A 6 -19.26 -5.85 13.91
CA ILE A 6 -18.83 -6.68 12.77
C ILE A 6 -19.41 -8.11 12.94
N GLY A 7 -19.33 -8.68 14.14
CA GLY A 7 -19.95 -9.97 14.43
C GLY A 7 -21.43 -10.01 14.09
N LYS A 8 -22.22 -9.05 14.58
CA LYS A 8 -23.66 -8.94 14.26
C LYS A 8 -23.96 -8.84 12.76
N LEU A 9 -23.10 -8.12 12.01
CA LEU A 9 -23.24 -8.02 10.56
C LEU A 9 -23.00 -9.37 9.88
N ILE A 10 -21.99 -10.12 10.31
CA ILE A 10 -21.68 -11.45 9.79
C ILE A 10 -22.80 -12.43 10.13
N ASP A 11 -23.30 -12.40 11.36
CA ASP A 11 -24.43 -13.24 11.80
C ASP A 11 -25.68 -12.96 10.95
N LEU A 12 -25.99 -11.69 10.69
CA LEU A 12 -27.13 -11.31 9.83
C LEU A 12 -26.96 -11.82 8.39
N ILE A 13 -25.76 -11.77 7.82
CA ILE A 13 -25.48 -12.32 6.48
C ILE A 13 -25.73 -13.84 6.45
N ASP A 14 -25.39 -14.53 7.53
CA ASP A 14 -25.62 -15.96 7.67
C ASP A 14 -27.12 -16.27 7.88
N GLU A 15 -27.85 -15.54 8.72
CA GLU A 15 -29.29 -15.66 8.97
C GLU A 15 -30.09 -15.44 7.67
N LEU A 16 -29.69 -14.47 6.85
CA LEU A 16 -30.32 -14.21 5.55
C LEU A 16 -29.96 -15.25 4.47
N ASN A 17 -29.08 -16.21 4.76
CA ASN A 17 -28.60 -17.23 3.84
C ASN A 17 -27.93 -16.68 2.56
N ILE A 18 -27.30 -15.51 2.64
CA ILE A 18 -26.61 -14.87 1.50
C ILE A 18 -25.08 -14.98 1.55
N SER A 19 -24.50 -15.64 2.55
CA SER A 19 -23.06 -15.74 2.79
C SER A 19 -22.26 -16.26 1.59
N ASN A 20 -22.82 -17.22 0.84
CA ASN A 20 -22.17 -17.79 -0.35
C ASN A 20 -22.11 -16.81 -1.54
N ASN A 21 -22.90 -15.74 -1.50
CA ASN A 21 -22.98 -14.71 -2.53
C ASN A 21 -22.53 -13.33 -2.00
N THR A 22 -21.89 -13.30 -0.84
CA THR A 22 -21.42 -12.06 -0.20
C THR A 22 -19.92 -12.16 0.07
N ILE A 23 -19.16 -11.17 -0.40
CA ILE A 23 -17.77 -10.98 -0.06
C ILE A 23 -17.70 -9.95 1.07
N VAL A 24 -17.06 -10.30 2.16
CA VAL A 24 -16.78 -9.38 3.27
C VAL A 24 -15.29 -9.03 3.24
N VAL A 25 -14.99 -7.75 3.15
CA VAL A 25 -13.61 -7.22 3.19
C VAL A 25 -13.49 -6.33 4.42
N PHE A 26 -12.53 -6.64 5.28
CA PHE A 26 -12.14 -5.79 6.39
C PHE A 26 -10.71 -5.32 6.16
N VAL A 27 -10.52 -4.01 6.10
CA VAL A 27 -9.21 -3.38 5.89
C VAL A 27 -9.18 -2.03 6.59
N SER A 28 -8.04 -1.68 7.20
CA SER A 28 -7.82 -0.33 7.71
C SER A 28 -7.30 0.58 6.59
N ASP A 29 -7.65 1.86 6.61
CA ASP A 29 -7.20 2.86 5.64
C ASP A 29 -5.71 3.19 5.76
N ASN A 30 -5.18 3.18 6.99
CA ASN A 30 -3.78 3.44 7.31
C ASN A 30 -3.40 2.80 8.65
N GLY A 31 -2.12 2.81 8.97
CA GLY A 31 -1.61 2.36 10.26
C GLY A 31 -2.11 3.19 11.44
N GLY A 32 -2.03 2.63 12.64
CA GLY A 32 -2.49 3.28 13.85
C GLY A 32 -1.81 4.63 14.09
N CYS A 33 -2.57 5.59 14.60
CA CYS A 33 -2.03 6.89 14.99
C CYS A 33 -1.37 6.75 16.37
N THR A 34 -0.07 7.05 16.44
CA THR A 34 0.72 7.01 17.70
C THR A 34 1.25 8.38 18.10
N MET A 35 0.96 9.43 17.31
CA MET A 35 1.50 10.77 17.53
C MET A 35 0.80 11.47 18.69
N GLU A 36 1.59 12.02 19.61
CA GLU A 36 1.10 12.95 20.61
C GLU A 36 1.09 14.38 20.02
N GLY A 37 -0.02 15.07 20.14
CA GLY A 37 -0.05 16.54 20.07
C GLY A 37 -0.61 17.23 18.85
N ASP A 38 -0.40 16.76 17.63
CA ASP A 38 -0.78 17.53 16.43
C ASP A 38 -2.31 17.60 16.15
N PHE A 39 -3.08 16.74 16.78
CA PHE A 39 -4.55 16.68 16.66
C PHE A 39 -5.26 16.76 18.01
N GLY A 40 -4.60 17.27 19.05
CA GLY A 40 -5.23 17.59 20.35
C GLY A 40 -5.59 16.39 21.22
N GLY A 41 -5.01 15.23 21.03
CA GLY A 41 -5.31 14.03 21.84
C GLY A 41 -4.14 13.04 21.96
N ARG A 42 -4.21 12.20 22.98
CA ARG A 42 -3.39 10.98 23.07
C ARG A 42 -4.02 9.91 22.20
N TYR A 43 -3.29 9.47 21.18
CA TYR A 43 -3.70 8.34 20.35
C TYR A 43 -3.02 7.07 20.87
N PRO A 44 -3.78 6.09 21.39
CA PRO A 44 -3.22 4.88 22.00
C PRO A 44 -2.78 3.83 20.99
N GLY A 45 -2.64 4.19 19.70
CA GLY A 45 -2.22 3.27 18.66
C GLY A 45 -0.85 2.67 18.95
N ASN A 46 -0.69 1.39 18.62
CA ASN A 46 0.57 0.68 18.69
C ASN A 46 0.76 -0.08 17.38
N ASN A 47 1.80 0.27 16.61
CA ASN A 47 2.13 -0.38 15.35
C ASN A 47 3.31 -1.36 15.49
N GLY A 48 3.72 -1.68 16.70
CA GLY A 48 4.85 -2.60 16.90
C GLY A 48 4.63 -3.96 16.26
N PRO A 49 5.65 -4.56 15.65
CA PRO A 49 7.07 -4.14 15.66
C PRO A 49 7.42 -3.06 14.61
N PHE A 50 6.47 -2.56 13.84
CA PHE A 50 6.70 -1.65 12.72
C PHE A 50 7.02 -0.23 13.18
N ARG A 51 7.98 0.40 12.53
CA ARG A 51 8.32 1.82 12.71
C ARG A 51 7.25 2.73 12.12
N GLY A 52 7.07 3.90 12.74
CA GLY A 52 6.18 4.94 12.25
C GLY A 52 4.71 4.72 12.60
N SER A 53 3.87 5.57 12.02
CA SER A 53 2.45 5.65 12.31
C SER A 53 1.69 6.22 11.12
N LYS A 54 0.39 6.44 11.26
CA LYS A 54 -0.40 7.26 10.34
C LYS A 54 0.38 8.51 9.92
N ALA A 55 0.25 8.91 8.67
CA ALA A 55 0.97 10.02 8.04
C ALA A 55 2.49 9.82 7.85
N THR A 56 2.96 8.57 7.86
CA THR A 56 4.32 8.21 7.44
C THR A 56 4.30 7.10 6.41
N THR A 57 5.36 7.00 5.60
CA THR A 57 5.56 5.89 4.66
C THR A 57 6.45 4.78 5.23
N TYR A 58 6.70 4.78 6.54
CA TYR A 58 7.23 3.62 7.26
C TYR A 58 6.16 2.52 7.38
N GLN A 59 6.59 1.28 7.65
CA GLN A 59 5.67 0.14 7.71
C GLN A 59 4.55 0.33 8.75
N GLY A 60 4.79 1.01 9.86
CA GLY A 60 3.76 1.31 10.85
C GLY A 60 2.65 2.25 10.34
N GLY A 61 2.89 2.99 9.25
CA GLY A 61 1.87 3.77 8.55
C GLY A 61 1.18 3.02 7.42
N LEU A 62 1.82 1.98 6.86
CA LEU A 62 1.41 1.29 5.65
C LEU A 62 0.87 -0.12 5.88
N SER A 63 1.45 -0.88 6.83
CA SER A 63 1.01 -2.23 7.15
C SER A 63 -0.25 -2.19 8.01
N VAL A 64 -1.34 -2.71 7.45
CA VAL A 64 -2.67 -2.67 8.06
C VAL A 64 -3.30 -4.07 8.06
N PRO A 65 -4.24 -4.36 8.98
CA PRO A 65 -5.07 -5.54 8.90
C PRO A 65 -5.81 -5.57 7.56
N PHE A 66 -5.74 -6.73 6.88
CA PHE A 66 -6.41 -6.97 5.61
C PHE A 66 -7.01 -8.38 5.62
N LEU A 67 -8.33 -8.48 5.67
CA LEU A 67 -9.04 -9.75 5.71
C LEU A 67 -10.11 -9.78 4.62
N ILE A 68 -10.21 -10.92 3.93
CA ILE A 68 -11.28 -11.20 2.97
C ILE A 68 -11.95 -12.52 3.33
N ASN A 69 -13.26 -12.52 3.36
CA ASN A 69 -14.06 -13.72 3.53
C ASN A 69 -15.10 -13.85 2.39
N TRP A 70 -15.14 -15.02 1.76
CA TRP A 70 -16.19 -15.40 0.83
C TRP A 70 -16.53 -16.88 1.06
N LYS A 71 -17.57 -17.14 1.85
CA LYS A 71 -17.96 -18.46 2.32
C LYS A 71 -18.19 -19.44 1.16
N GLY A 72 -17.53 -20.58 1.20
CA GLY A 72 -17.66 -21.61 0.17
C GLY A 72 -16.99 -21.32 -1.18
N ARG A 73 -16.35 -20.17 -1.34
CA ARG A 73 -15.69 -19.75 -2.59
C ARG A 73 -14.18 -19.61 -2.47
N VAL A 74 -13.68 -19.29 -1.28
CA VAL A 74 -12.25 -19.20 -0.98
C VAL A 74 -11.89 -20.10 0.19
N GLN A 75 -10.62 -20.47 0.30
CA GLN A 75 -10.17 -21.34 1.38
C GLN A 75 -10.29 -20.64 2.73
N ARG A 76 -10.92 -21.31 3.69
CA ARG A 76 -11.05 -20.82 5.06
C ARG A 76 -9.73 -20.91 5.83
N GLY A 77 -9.47 -19.91 6.67
CA GLY A 77 -8.32 -19.92 7.60
C GLY A 77 -6.96 -19.79 6.91
N MET A 78 -6.92 -19.34 5.66
CA MET A 78 -5.68 -19.03 4.97
C MET A 78 -5.03 -17.78 5.56
N VAL A 79 -3.73 -17.84 5.79
CA VAL A 79 -2.87 -16.70 6.09
C VAL A 79 -1.86 -16.60 4.96
N SER A 80 -1.57 -15.40 4.47
CA SER A 80 -0.61 -15.14 3.40
C SER A 80 0.31 -14.00 3.79
N ASP A 81 1.58 -14.15 3.49
CA ASP A 81 2.61 -13.13 3.63
C ASP A 81 2.83 -12.35 2.31
N ASP A 82 2.07 -12.70 1.26
CA ASP A 82 2.14 -12.01 -0.03
C ASP A 82 1.74 -10.54 0.12
N GLN A 83 2.42 -9.69 -0.64
CA GLN A 83 2.19 -8.25 -0.58
C GLN A 83 0.97 -7.84 -1.38
N VAL A 84 0.03 -7.18 -0.70
CA VAL A 84 -1.23 -6.71 -1.28
C VAL A 84 -1.43 -5.22 -0.99
N MET A 85 -2.27 -4.56 -1.80
CA MET A 85 -2.61 -3.15 -1.65
C MET A 85 -4.13 -2.95 -1.68
N HIS A 86 -4.60 -1.81 -1.16
CA HIS A 86 -6.02 -1.45 -1.21
C HIS A 86 -6.61 -1.47 -2.63
N CYS A 87 -5.84 -1.07 -3.64
CA CYS A 87 -6.28 -1.10 -5.04
C CYS A 87 -6.59 -2.52 -5.56
N ASP A 88 -6.08 -3.56 -4.90
CA ASP A 88 -6.35 -4.95 -5.25
C ASP A 88 -7.78 -5.36 -4.91
N VAL A 89 -8.41 -4.69 -3.94
CA VAL A 89 -9.81 -4.94 -3.57
C VAL A 89 -10.71 -4.72 -4.79
N PHE A 90 -10.56 -3.60 -5.48
CA PHE A 90 -11.37 -3.29 -6.66
C PHE A 90 -11.21 -4.34 -7.77
N ALA A 91 -9.95 -4.68 -8.11
CA ALA A 91 -9.66 -5.70 -9.11
C ALA A 91 -10.23 -7.08 -8.71
N THR A 92 -10.12 -7.43 -7.43
CA THR A 92 -10.64 -8.70 -6.88
C THR A 92 -12.16 -8.76 -6.95
N LEU A 93 -12.86 -7.67 -6.64
CA LEU A 93 -14.32 -7.62 -6.67
C LEU A 93 -14.86 -7.70 -8.10
N LEU A 94 -14.22 -7.04 -9.07
CA LEU A 94 -14.59 -7.18 -10.49
C LEU A 94 -14.40 -8.62 -10.98
N ASP A 95 -13.25 -9.23 -10.70
CA ASP A 95 -12.98 -10.62 -11.07
C ASP A 95 -13.97 -11.58 -10.41
N ALA A 96 -14.30 -11.37 -9.13
CA ALA A 96 -15.29 -12.16 -8.42
C ALA A 96 -16.71 -12.05 -9.01
N ALA A 97 -17.05 -10.88 -9.56
CA ALA A 97 -18.30 -10.61 -10.24
C ALA A 97 -18.31 -11.08 -11.72
N GLY A 98 -17.18 -11.58 -12.23
CA GLY A 98 -17.03 -11.94 -13.65
C GLY A 98 -17.04 -10.74 -14.60
N ILE A 99 -16.70 -9.55 -14.08
CA ILE A 99 -16.63 -8.31 -14.85
C ILE A 99 -15.18 -8.11 -15.30
N PRO A 100 -14.92 -7.96 -16.61
CA PRO A 100 -13.59 -7.68 -17.09
C PRO A 100 -13.02 -6.40 -16.45
N LEU A 101 -11.71 -6.40 -16.20
CA LEU A 101 -11.03 -5.20 -15.76
C LEU A 101 -11.14 -4.14 -16.88
N PRO A 102 -11.47 -2.87 -16.56
CA PRO A 102 -11.57 -1.84 -17.57
C PRO A 102 -10.22 -1.64 -18.27
N GLU A 103 -10.26 -1.60 -19.61
CA GLU A 103 -9.11 -1.18 -20.40
C GLU A 103 -8.89 0.31 -20.12
N MET A 104 -7.81 0.60 -19.41
CA MET A 104 -7.41 1.97 -19.14
C MET A 104 -6.62 2.47 -20.36
N ASN A 105 -7.21 3.39 -21.12
CA ASN A 105 -6.66 3.96 -22.37
C ASN A 105 -5.34 4.71 -22.15
N GLY A 106 -4.28 3.99 -21.79
CA GLY A 106 -2.89 4.45 -21.74
C GLY A 106 -2.53 5.49 -20.68
N GLN A 107 -3.48 6.24 -20.16
CA GLN A 107 -3.20 7.38 -19.26
C GLN A 107 -3.29 7.09 -17.75
N ASN A 108 -3.81 5.93 -17.35
CA ASN A 108 -3.90 5.58 -15.94
C ASN A 108 -4.04 4.05 -15.78
N PRO A 109 -2.95 3.29 -15.89
CA PRO A 109 -3.01 1.84 -15.78
C PRO A 109 -3.57 1.47 -14.41
N MET A 110 -4.57 0.58 -14.39
CA MET A 110 -5.07 0.04 -13.14
C MET A 110 -3.95 -0.77 -12.47
N ARG A 111 -3.53 -0.31 -11.29
CA ARG A 111 -2.40 -0.91 -10.57
C ARG A 111 -2.82 -2.08 -9.69
N GLY A 112 -4.12 -2.22 -9.42
CA GLY A 112 -4.67 -3.33 -8.63
C GLY A 112 -4.64 -4.64 -9.40
N MET A 113 -4.35 -5.72 -8.70
CA MET A 113 -4.37 -7.10 -9.20
C MET A 113 -5.45 -7.89 -8.48
N SER A 114 -6.12 -8.81 -9.19
CA SER A 114 -7.08 -9.70 -8.54
C SER A 114 -6.37 -10.69 -7.61
N LEU A 115 -6.79 -10.72 -6.35
CA LEU A 115 -6.34 -11.69 -5.36
C LEU A 115 -7.12 -13.01 -5.44
N LEU A 116 -8.16 -13.07 -6.27
CA LEU A 116 -9.07 -14.22 -6.35
C LEU A 116 -8.35 -15.53 -6.75
N PRO A 117 -7.41 -15.55 -7.71
CA PRO A 117 -6.65 -16.76 -8.04
C PRO A 117 -5.80 -17.26 -6.87
N HIS A 118 -5.18 -16.35 -6.10
CA HIS A 118 -4.42 -16.67 -4.89
C HIS A 118 -5.33 -17.28 -3.82
N MET A 119 -6.43 -16.63 -3.49
CA MET A 119 -7.40 -17.09 -2.49
C MET A 119 -8.04 -18.42 -2.85
N LYS A 120 -8.45 -18.62 -4.11
CA LYS A 120 -9.06 -19.88 -4.58
C LYS A 120 -8.07 -21.06 -4.56
N SER A 121 -6.79 -20.78 -4.75
CA SER A 121 -5.75 -21.83 -4.70
C SER A 121 -5.32 -22.19 -3.28
N GLY A 122 -5.83 -21.49 -2.26
CA GLY A 122 -5.38 -21.63 -0.88
C GLY A 122 -3.94 -21.17 -0.67
N GLY A 123 -3.53 -20.10 -1.34
CA GLY A 123 -2.18 -19.55 -1.27
C GLY A 123 -1.15 -20.24 -2.16
N LYS A 124 -1.50 -21.33 -2.86
CA LYS A 124 -0.55 -22.07 -3.72
C LYS A 124 -0.14 -21.27 -4.96
N ARG A 125 -0.96 -20.36 -5.43
CA ARG A 125 -0.65 -19.44 -6.51
C ARG A 125 -0.28 -18.09 -5.89
N PRO A 126 1.00 -17.71 -5.85
CA PRO A 126 1.43 -16.48 -5.21
C PRO A 126 0.88 -15.25 -5.93
N VAL A 127 0.69 -14.16 -5.18
CA VAL A 127 0.45 -12.84 -5.78
C VAL A 127 1.72 -12.40 -6.50
N PRO A 128 1.65 -11.97 -7.77
CA PRO A 128 2.84 -11.53 -8.50
C PRO A 128 3.57 -10.39 -7.77
N GLU A 129 4.89 -10.50 -7.67
CA GLU A 129 5.70 -9.43 -7.10
C GLU A 129 5.59 -8.16 -7.94
N ARG A 130 5.51 -7.02 -7.28
CA ARG A 130 5.50 -5.70 -7.91
C ARG A 130 6.07 -4.65 -6.98
N SER A 131 6.47 -3.53 -7.54
CA SER A 131 6.83 -2.36 -6.74
C SER A 131 5.59 -1.65 -6.24
N MET A 132 5.54 -1.42 -4.95
CA MET A 132 4.53 -0.63 -4.26
C MET A 132 5.16 0.71 -3.86
N ILE A 133 4.66 1.80 -4.43
CA ILE A 133 5.22 3.12 -4.23
C ILE A 133 4.19 3.98 -3.50
N PHE A 134 4.66 4.67 -2.48
CA PHE A 134 3.88 5.52 -1.59
C PHE A 134 4.53 6.90 -1.53
N GLU A 135 3.72 7.93 -1.59
CA GLU A 135 4.14 9.30 -1.38
C GLU A 135 3.14 10.00 -0.47
N LEU A 136 3.64 10.69 0.54
CA LEU A 136 2.85 11.51 1.42
C LEU A 136 3.68 12.70 1.91
N TRP A 137 3.40 13.89 1.37
CA TRP A 137 4.03 15.15 1.77
C TRP A 137 5.57 15.08 1.80
N GLY A 138 6.15 14.48 0.78
CA GLY A 138 7.61 14.31 0.67
C GLY A 138 8.18 13.14 1.48
N ASN A 139 7.36 12.38 2.19
CA ASN A 139 7.74 11.06 2.67
C ASN A 139 7.48 10.06 1.55
N ILE A 140 8.51 9.36 1.13
CA ILE A 140 8.45 8.44 0.00
C ILE A 140 8.87 7.06 0.46
N GLY A 141 8.14 6.04 0.02
CA GLY A 141 8.49 4.64 0.20
C GLY A 141 8.31 3.88 -1.11
N LEU A 142 9.28 3.04 -1.45
CA LEU A 142 9.14 2.00 -2.47
C LEU A 142 9.41 0.67 -1.80
N ARG A 143 8.45 -0.27 -1.86
CA ARG A 143 8.63 -1.64 -1.42
C ARG A 143 8.56 -2.59 -2.61
N LYS A 144 9.52 -3.52 -2.72
CA LYS A 144 9.55 -4.61 -3.68
C LYS A 144 10.12 -5.86 -3.01
N GLY A 145 9.30 -6.88 -2.91
CA GLY A 145 9.66 -8.05 -2.11
C GLY A 145 9.97 -7.65 -0.66
N ASP A 146 11.08 -8.14 -0.14
CA ASP A 146 11.53 -7.82 1.22
C ASP A 146 12.26 -6.47 1.31
N TYR A 147 12.65 -5.87 0.18
CA TYR A 147 13.40 -4.63 0.22
C TYR A 147 12.49 -3.40 0.17
N LYS A 148 12.91 -2.37 0.89
CA LYS A 148 12.25 -1.08 0.90
C LYS A 148 13.24 0.07 0.87
N LEU A 149 13.02 0.98 -0.08
CA LEU A 149 13.62 2.31 -0.05
C LEU A 149 12.72 3.29 0.69
N TRP A 150 13.34 4.20 1.44
CA TRP A 150 12.63 5.28 2.11
C TRP A 150 13.41 6.58 2.04
N ALA A 151 12.69 7.68 1.84
CA ALA A 151 13.24 9.04 1.87
C ALA A 151 12.23 10.02 2.47
N ASN A 152 12.77 11.08 3.08
CA ASN A 152 12.04 12.31 3.34
C ASN A 152 12.73 13.45 2.57
N VAL A 153 12.10 13.93 1.52
CA VAL A 153 12.64 14.97 0.64
C VAL A 153 12.08 16.37 0.95
N GLY A 154 11.46 16.50 2.13
CA GLY A 154 10.83 17.73 2.59
C GLY A 154 9.33 17.80 2.28
N ARG A 155 8.58 18.46 3.16
CA ARG A 155 7.12 18.54 3.13
C ARG A 155 6.65 19.45 2.00
N GLU A 156 5.93 18.89 1.03
CA GLU A 156 5.25 19.62 -0.03
C GLU A 156 3.78 19.17 -0.11
N PHE A 157 2.83 20.12 -0.12
CA PHE A 157 1.40 19.80 -0.19
C PHE A 157 0.88 19.64 -1.62
N THR A 158 1.60 20.18 -2.60
CA THR A 158 1.35 20.04 -4.03
C THR A 158 2.67 19.64 -4.69
N PRO A 159 2.85 18.35 -4.97
CA PRO A 159 4.13 17.89 -5.51
C PRO A 159 4.37 18.47 -6.91
N ASP A 160 5.46 19.20 -7.05
CA ASP A 160 6.13 19.39 -8.33
C ASP A 160 6.92 18.12 -8.62
N TRP A 161 6.35 17.23 -9.45
CA TRP A 161 6.96 15.94 -9.75
C TRP A 161 8.35 16.06 -10.38
N LYS A 162 8.63 17.12 -11.15
CA LYS A 162 9.94 17.39 -11.73
C LYS A 162 10.95 17.77 -10.64
N ALA A 163 10.55 18.63 -9.72
CA ALA A 163 11.38 18.99 -8.56
C ALA A 163 11.62 17.76 -7.68
N LEU A 164 10.60 16.92 -7.47
CA LEU A 164 10.71 15.68 -6.71
C LEU A 164 11.72 14.71 -7.34
N VAL A 165 11.65 14.49 -8.66
CA VAL A 165 12.62 13.66 -9.39
C VAL A 165 14.05 14.17 -9.19
N ASN A 166 14.25 15.50 -9.28
CA ASN A 166 15.58 16.10 -9.04
C ASN A 166 16.06 15.91 -7.58
N LYS A 167 15.15 16.05 -6.61
CA LYS A 167 15.48 15.78 -5.20
C LYS A 167 15.88 14.33 -5.00
N LEU A 168 15.11 13.36 -5.53
CA LEU A 168 15.42 11.94 -5.41
C LEU A 168 16.77 11.56 -6.02
N LYS A 169 17.12 12.14 -7.17
CA LYS A 169 18.44 11.92 -7.80
C LYS A 169 19.60 12.35 -6.90
N ASN A 170 19.42 13.44 -6.16
CA ASN A 170 20.47 14.07 -5.36
C ASN A 170 20.38 13.76 -3.86
N SER A 171 19.42 12.94 -3.44
CA SER A 171 19.26 12.55 -2.03
C SER A 171 19.75 11.14 -1.79
N ASP A 172 20.24 10.92 -0.58
CA ASP A 172 20.45 9.59 -0.06
C ASP A 172 19.13 9.04 0.50
N LEU A 173 18.75 7.87 0.00
CA LEU A 173 17.60 7.13 0.50
C LEU A 173 18.09 6.03 1.43
N ALA A 174 17.31 5.68 2.44
CA ALA A 174 17.61 4.51 3.26
C ALA A 174 17.07 3.23 2.58
N LEU A 175 17.83 2.14 2.68
CA LEU A 175 17.44 0.81 2.21
C LEU A 175 17.26 -0.14 3.39
N PHE A 176 16.11 -0.79 3.48
CA PHE A 176 15.78 -1.74 4.54
C PHE A 176 15.45 -3.12 3.97
N ASP A 177 15.76 -4.18 4.72
CA ASP A 177 15.33 -5.56 4.48
C ASP A 177 14.22 -5.90 5.49
N LEU A 178 12.97 -5.77 5.07
CA LEU A 178 11.79 -5.94 5.93
C LEU A 178 11.58 -7.39 6.37
N GLY A 179 12.12 -8.35 5.64
CA GLY A 179 12.08 -9.77 6.01
C GLY A 179 12.92 -10.06 7.26
N LYS A 180 13.98 -9.27 7.51
CA LYS A 180 14.87 -9.41 8.65
C LYS A 180 14.72 -8.29 9.68
N ASP A 181 14.33 -7.10 9.23
CA ASP A 181 14.21 -5.88 10.03
C ASP A 181 12.86 -5.19 9.75
N PRO A 182 11.74 -5.71 10.26
CA PRO A 182 10.43 -5.10 10.10
C PRO A 182 10.31 -3.73 10.78
N SER A 183 11.26 -3.40 11.66
CA SER A 183 11.33 -2.12 12.37
C SER A 183 12.06 -1.02 11.60
N GLU A 184 12.61 -1.31 10.41
CA GLU A 184 13.32 -0.34 9.57
C GLU A 184 14.40 0.43 10.33
N SER A 185 15.18 -0.30 11.13
CA SER A 185 16.19 0.26 12.04
C SER A 185 17.58 0.32 11.43
N LYS A 186 17.89 -0.57 10.48
CA LYS A 186 19.22 -0.73 9.90
C LYS A 186 19.22 -0.38 8.40
N ASP A 187 19.87 0.73 8.08
CA ASP A 187 20.11 1.11 6.69
C ASP A 187 21.17 0.20 6.05
N LEU A 188 20.82 -0.42 4.92
CA LEU A 188 21.66 -1.37 4.18
C LEU A 188 22.21 -0.82 2.86
N ARG A 189 22.01 0.47 2.54
CA ARG A 189 22.41 1.05 1.24
C ARG A 189 23.88 0.84 0.89
N GLU A 190 24.78 0.91 1.90
CA GLU A 190 26.20 0.69 1.71
C GLU A 190 26.58 -0.80 1.60
N GLN A 191 25.78 -1.68 2.19
CA GLN A 191 26.02 -3.13 2.19
C GLN A 191 25.42 -3.81 0.95
N LEU A 192 24.38 -3.21 0.35
CA LEU A 192 23.66 -3.73 -0.81
C LEU A 192 23.50 -2.65 -1.91
N PRO A 193 24.61 -2.10 -2.42
CA PRO A 193 24.57 -0.97 -3.37
C PRO A 193 23.85 -1.33 -4.66
N GLU A 194 23.98 -2.57 -5.17
CA GLU A 194 23.30 -3.01 -6.40
C GLU A 194 21.78 -3.01 -6.23
N VAL A 195 21.25 -3.47 -5.10
CA VAL A 195 19.81 -3.45 -4.80
C VAL A 195 19.34 -2.01 -4.66
N TYR A 196 20.12 -1.20 -3.94
CA TYR A 196 19.83 0.22 -3.74
C TYR A 196 19.71 0.97 -5.07
N ASP A 197 20.69 0.81 -5.97
CA ASP A 197 20.71 1.52 -7.25
C ASP A 197 19.54 1.12 -8.15
N VAL A 198 19.22 -0.18 -8.22
CA VAL A 198 18.08 -0.69 -9.01
C VAL A 198 16.77 -0.11 -8.50
N LEU A 199 16.51 -0.14 -7.19
CA LEU A 199 15.26 0.36 -6.62
C LEU A 199 15.18 1.88 -6.68
N LYS A 200 16.31 2.60 -6.50
CA LYS A 200 16.37 4.05 -6.63
C LYS A 200 16.06 4.49 -8.06
N GLN A 201 16.61 3.80 -9.06
CA GLN A 201 16.31 4.10 -10.45
C GLN A 201 14.83 3.84 -10.77
N GLU A 202 14.27 2.72 -10.31
CA GLU A 202 12.85 2.41 -10.49
C GLU A 202 11.93 3.48 -9.88
N LEU A 203 12.28 3.98 -8.69
CA LEU A 203 11.54 5.06 -8.04
C LEU A 203 11.60 6.38 -8.83
N ILE A 204 12.79 6.72 -9.34
CA ILE A 204 13.01 7.91 -10.18
C ILE A 204 12.18 7.81 -11.48
N ASP A 205 12.22 6.67 -12.15
CA ASP A 205 11.49 6.42 -13.38
C ASP A 205 9.97 6.49 -13.16
N HIS A 206 9.49 5.95 -12.04
CA HIS A 206 8.09 6.05 -11.66
C HIS A 206 7.63 7.52 -11.60
N PHE A 207 8.32 8.37 -10.84
CA PHE A 207 7.92 9.77 -10.71
C PHE A 207 8.18 10.60 -11.98
N ALA A 208 9.15 10.22 -12.79
CA ALA A 208 9.34 10.82 -14.11
C ALA A 208 8.15 10.53 -15.03
N ASN A 209 7.63 9.31 -15.01
CA ASN A 209 6.44 8.92 -15.76
C ASN A 209 5.17 9.62 -15.23
N VAL A 210 4.99 9.69 -13.91
CA VAL A 210 3.88 10.45 -13.30
C VAL A 210 3.92 11.93 -13.73
N ASN A 211 5.09 12.54 -13.79
CA ASN A 211 5.25 13.93 -14.25
C ASN A 211 4.89 14.10 -15.73
N ALA A 212 5.20 13.11 -16.56
CA ALA A 212 4.84 13.12 -17.99
C ALA A 212 3.33 12.96 -18.22
N GLU A 213 2.68 12.09 -17.42
CA GLU A 213 1.23 11.82 -17.50
C GLU A 213 0.38 12.94 -16.86
N TYR A 214 0.88 13.55 -15.79
CA TYR A 214 0.19 14.59 -15.01
C TYR A 214 1.09 15.82 -14.83
N PRO A 215 1.38 16.57 -15.90
CA PRO A 215 2.18 17.78 -15.76
C PRO A 215 1.47 18.76 -14.82
N PRO A 216 2.23 19.50 -13.96
CA PRO A 216 1.64 20.51 -13.10
C PRO A 216 0.82 21.49 -13.94
N LYS A 217 -0.39 21.83 -13.50
CA LYS A 217 -1.20 22.85 -14.18
C LYS A 217 -0.35 24.12 -14.26
N ALA A 218 -0.18 24.65 -15.45
CA ALA A 218 0.49 25.93 -15.64
C ALA A 218 -0.13 26.94 -14.67
N SER A 219 0.70 27.57 -13.83
CA SER A 219 0.24 28.63 -12.94
C SER A 219 -0.45 29.67 -13.80
N THR A 220 -1.75 29.85 -13.59
CA THR A 220 -2.48 30.94 -14.27
C THR A 220 -1.77 32.23 -13.89
N PRO A 221 -1.29 33.04 -14.83
CA PRO A 221 -0.71 34.33 -14.48
C PRO A 221 -1.74 35.10 -13.67
N GLY A 222 -1.37 35.57 -12.50
CA GLY A 222 -2.27 36.20 -11.55
C GLY A 222 -3.13 37.27 -12.22
N LYS A 223 -4.44 37.19 -11.90
CA LYS A 223 -5.34 38.31 -12.13
C LYS A 223 -5.11 39.37 -11.07
#